data_3e809be9bc354b4c31a71ee921f5d46c
#
_entry.id   3e809be9bc354b4c31a71ee921f5d46c
#
_cell.length_a   1.000
_cell.length_b   1.000
_cell.length_c   1.000
_cell.angle_alpha   90.00
_cell.angle_beta   90.00
_cell.angle_gamma   90.00
#
_symmetry.space_group_name_H-M   'P 1'
#
loop_
_entity.id
_entity.type
_entity.pdbx_description
1 polymer ?
#
loop_
_entity_poly.entity_id
_entity_poly.type
_entity_poly.pdbx_seq_one_letter_code
_entity_poly.pdbx_strand_id
1 'polypeptide(L)'
;MKKIAIALTAALFAMACSQAPQIQQQPLENSVVYEMNVRQYTPEGTFAAAQQELPRLQELGIDILWLMPIHPIGVKERKGTLGSYYAIADYKAVNPEFGTMADFENFLAEAHKLGFRVILDCVANHTSPDAKWINECPADWYMRDSLGNTVVNYDWYDIAELNYDKREVWDAMADQMRFWMEKGVDGFRCDMACEVPLEFWQETISALRADYPGMYMLAEGEEPKLHSLSGFNSSYAWELHHMLNAIARGEKNIPELLEYIQKDAERHPADAFRLMFTSNHDENSWAGTEFERMGDAAKLMAVLTFTLPNGQPLI
;
A
#
# COMPACT_ATOMS: atom_id res chain seq x y z
N MET A 1 -40.82 -65.94 -22.28
CA MET A 1 -39.68 -65.45 -21.51
C MET A 1 -39.56 -63.95 -21.79
N LYS A 2 -40.09 -63.12 -20.88
CA LYS A 2 -40.03 -61.62 -20.98
C LYS A 2 -38.85 -61.15 -20.22
N LYS A 3 -37.90 -60.44 -20.88
CA LYS A 3 -36.76 -59.77 -20.25
C LYS A 3 -37.23 -58.41 -19.74
N ILE A 4 -37.16 -58.21 -18.44
CA ILE A 4 -37.41 -56.94 -17.78
C ILE A 4 -36.07 -56.16 -17.79
N ALA A 5 -36.04 -55.05 -18.50
CA ALA A 5 -34.94 -54.08 -18.46
C ALA A 5 -35.15 -53.11 -17.29
N ILE A 6 -34.26 -53.13 -16.34
CA ILE A 6 -34.24 -52.17 -15.24
C ILE A 6 -33.38 -50.95 -15.70
N ALA A 7 -34.04 -49.82 -15.90
CA ALA A 7 -33.34 -48.54 -16.15
C ALA A 7 -32.93 -47.92 -14.82
N LEU A 8 -31.62 -47.84 -14.56
CA LEU A 8 -31.05 -47.10 -13.46
C LEU A 8 -30.95 -45.61 -13.86
N THR A 9 -31.84 -44.80 -13.34
CA THR A 9 -31.73 -43.32 -13.42
C THR A 9 -30.78 -42.83 -12.31
N ALA A 10 -29.54 -42.50 -12.69
CA ALA A 10 -28.62 -41.80 -11.80
C ALA A 10 -29.01 -40.33 -11.76
N ALA A 11 -29.57 -39.89 -10.64
CA ALA A 11 -29.82 -38.49 -10.38
C ALA A 11 -28.49 -37.83 -9.98
N LEU A 12 -27.88 -37.07 -10.89
CA LEU A 12 -26.78 -36.14 -10.58
C LEU A 12 -27.35 -34.98 -9.80
N PHE A 13 -27.14 -35.00 -8.49
CA PHE A 13 -27.26 -33.79 -7.66
C PHE A 13 -26.06 -32.88 -7.98
N ALA A 14 -26.23 -31.93 -8.89
CA ALA A 14 -25.35 -30.78 -8.99
C ALA A 14 -25.55 -29.93 -7.73
N MET A 15 -24.64 -30.05 -6.76
CA MET A 15 -24.50 -29.03 -5.71
C MET A 15 -24.03 -27.75 -6.41
N ALA A 16 -24.97 -26.88 -6.75
CA ALA A 16 -24.68 -25.49 -7.03
C ALA A 16 -24.26 -24.86 -5.69
N CYS A 17 -22.95 -24.78 -5.46
CA CYS A 17 -22.45 -23.80 -4.50
C CYS A 17 -22.90 -22.43 -5.00
N SER A 18 -23.97 -21.88 -4.44
CA SER A 18 -24.30 -20.49 -4.63
C SER A 18 -23.19 -19.69 -3.92
N GLN A 19 -22.18 -19.26 -4.67
CA GLN A 19 -21.30 -18.21 -4.20
C GLN A 19 -22.20 -17.02 -3.88
N ALA A 20 -22.08 -16.50 -2.66
CA ALA A 20 -22.70 -15.22 -2.34
C ALA A 20 -22.25 -14.20 -3.41
N PRO A 21 -23.14 -13.30 -3.87
CA PRO A 21 -22.76 -12.30 -4.85
C PRO A 21 -21.57 -11.50 -4.29
N GLN A 22 -20.43 -11.60 -4.94
CA GLN A 22 -19.29 -10.74 -4.62
C GLN A 22 -19.68 -9.32 -5.00
N ILE A 23 -19.48 -8.40 -4.08
CA ILE A 23 -19.65 -6.98 -4.37
C ILE A 23 -18.55 -6.59 -5.35
N GLN A 24 -18.93 -5.98 -6.46
CA GLN A 24 -17.95 -5.58 -7.48
C GLN A 24 -17.08 -4.44 -6.96
N GLN A 25 -15.78 -4.56 -7.10
CA GLN A 25 -14.84 -3.48 -6.79
C GLN A 25 -15.15 -2.23 -7.62
N GLN A 26 -15.07 -1.07 -6.99
CA GLN A 26 -15.32 0.21 -7.66
C GLN A 26 -14.22 0.52 -8.70
N PRO A 27 -14.53 1.28 -9.77
CA PRO A 27 -13.52 1.87 -10.64
C PRO A 27 -12.55 2.74 -9.84
N LEU A 28 -11.27 2.78 -10.25
CA LEU A 28 -10.22 3.51 -9.52
C LEU A 28 -10.49 5.02 -9.41
N GLU A 29 -11.18 5.61 -10.38
CA GLU A 29 -11.54 7.04 -10.42
C GLU A 29 -12.39 7.52 -9.25
N ASN A 30 -13.12 6.60 -8.61
CA ASN A 30 -14.01 6.92 -7.50
C ASN A 30 -13.56 6.26 -6.19
N SER A 31 -12.34 5.70 -6.16
CA SER A 31 -11.89 4.92 -5.01
C SER A 31 -11.39 5.80 -3.89
N VAL A 32 -11.86 5.52 -2.69
CA VAL A 32 -11.39 6.10 -1.42
C VAL A 32 -10.40 5.13 -0.78
N VAL A 33 -9.23 5.62 -0.43
CA VAL A 33 -8.17 4.84 0.23
C VAL A 33 -8.27 5.01 1.74
N TYR A 34 -8.19 3.91 2.47
CA TYR A 34 -8.09 3.91 3.93
C TYR A 34 -6.72 3.34 4.35
N GLU A 35 -5.91 4.16 5.03
CA GLU A 35 -4.65 3.74 5.61
C GLU A 35 -4.90 3.05 6.95
N MET A 36 -4.49 1.79 7.05
CA MET A 36 -4.70 0.97 8.24
C MET A 36 -3.37 0.53 8.85
N ASN A 37 -3.11 1.00 10.06
CA ASN A 37 -2.07 0.44 10.93
C ASN A 37 -2.68 -0.68 11.77
N VAL A 38 -2.45 -1.93 11.42
CA VAL A 38 -3.07 -3.11 12.06
C VAL A 38 -2.84 -3.12 13.58
N ARG A 39 -1.62 -2.78 14.04
CA ARG A 39 -1.28 -2.72 15.48
C ARG A 39 -2.14 -1.73 16.26
N GLN A 40 -2.51 -0.61 15.64
CA GLN A 40 -3.18 0.52 16.31
C GLN A 40 -4.67 0.60 16.01
N TYR A 41 -5.15 -0.21 15.06
CA TYR A 41 -6.51 -0.09 14.55
C TYR A 41 -7.57 -0.56 15.54
N THR A 42 -7.26 -1.62 16.30
CA THR A 42 -8.10 -2.13 17.37
C THR A 42 -7.29 -2.29 18.66
N PRO A 43 -7.94 -2.40 19.84
CA PRO A 43 -7.22 -2.66 21.08
C PRO A 43 -6.36 -3.94 21.03
N GLU A 44 -6.78 -4.96 20.29
CA GLU A 44 -6.08 -6.23 20.13
C GLU A 44 -4.90 -6.12 19.15
N GLY A 45 -4.96 -5.20 18.18
CA GLY A 45 -3.93 -4.97 17.18
C GLY A 45 -3.70 -6.14 16.23
N THR A 46 -4.76 -6.91 15.89
CA THR A 46 -4.67 -8.14 15.10
C THR A 46 -5.54 -8.12 13.85
N PHE A 47 -5.22 -8.96 12.84
CA PHE A 47 -6.07 -9.14 11.66
C PHE A 47 -7.47 -9.63 12.02
N ALA A 48 -7.58 -10.55 12.98
CA ALA A 48 -8.87 -11.09 13.41
C ALA A 48 -9.78 -10.01 14.01
N ALA A 49 -9.21 -9.06 14.75
CA ALA A 49 -9.97 -7.93 15.30
C ALA A 49 -10.28 -6.89 14.21
N ALA A 50 -9.31 -6.55 13.35
CA ALA A 50 -9.51 -5.62 12.24
C ALA A 50 -10.58 -6.11 11.27
N GLN A 51 -10.68 -7.41 11.04
CA GLN A 51 -11.71 -8.03 10.19
C GLN A 51 -13.14 -7.71 10.66
N GLN A 52 -13.37 -7.56 11.96
CA GLN A 52 -14.69 -7.24 12.50
C GLN A 52 -15.15 -5.82 12.16
N GLU A 53 -14.20 -4.94 11.84
CA GLU A 53 -14.46 -3.54 11.47
C GLU A 53 -14.72 -3.33 9.96
N LEU A 54 -14.48 -4.34 9.13
CA LEU A 54 -14.65 -4.23 7.68
C LEU A 54 -16.07 -3.77 7.26
N PRO A 55 -17.17 -4.26 7.86
CA PRO A 55 -18.51 -3.77 7.52
C PRO A 55 -18.67 -2.26 7.77
N ARG A 56 -18.10 -1.74 8.85
CA ARG A 56 -18.13 -0.30 9.15
C ARG A 56 -17.37 0.52 8.09
N LEU A 57 -16.21 0.03 7.64
CA LEU A 57 -15.44 0.69 6.58
C LEU A 57 -16.18 0.66 5.25
N GLN A 58 -16.91 -0.42 4.94
CA GLN A 58 -17.75 -0.50 3.76
C GLN A 58 -18.90 0.53 3.82
N GLU A 59 -19.57 0.67 4.96
CA GLU A 59 -20.61 1.69 5.17
C GLU A 59 -20.05 3.12 5.06
N LEU A 60 -18.78 3.32 5.45
CA LEU A 60 -18.08 4.60 5.30
C LEU A 60 -17.77 4.93 3.82
N GLY A 61 -17.85 3.95 2.92
CA GLY A 61 -17.56 4.14 1.49
C GLY A 61 -16.09 3.99 1.14
N ILE A 62 -15.35 3.17 1.90
CA ILE A 62 -13.96 2.84 1.57
C ILE A 62 -13.92 1.78 0.46
N ASP A 63 -12.99 1.92 -0.46
CA ASP A 63 -12.80 1.00 -1.60
C ASP A 63 -11.46 0.27 -1.55
N ILE A 64 -10.41 0.94 -1.09
CA ILE A 64 -9.05 0.40 -1.03
C ILE A 64 -8.56 0.45 0.43
N LEU A 65 -8.19 -0.71 0.95
CA LEU A 65 -7.51 -0.82 2.24
C LEU A 65 -6.00 -0.87 1.99
N TRP A 66 -5.30 0.17 2.36
CA TRP A 66 -3.84 0.17 2.40
C TRP A 66 -3.39 -0.24 3.80
N LEU A 67 -2.84 -1.46 3.90
CA LEU A 67 -2.22 -1.94 5.13
C LEU A 67 -0.78 -1.42 5.20
N MET A 68 -0.46 -0.65 6.24
CA MET A 68 0.94 -0.34 6.60
C MET A 68 1.73 -1.64 6.74
N PRO A 69 3.09 -1.63 6.73
CA PRO A 69 3.87 -2.86 6.66
C PRO A 69 3.42 -3.89 7.70
N ILE A 70 3.09 -5.08 7.22
CA ILE A 70 2.57 -6.19 8.04
C ILE A 70 3.64 -7.21 8.40
N HIS A 71 4.89 -6.95 8.04
CA HIS A 71 6.02 -7.86 8.17
C HIS A 71 6.62 -7.88 9.58
N PRO A 72 7.36 -8.92 9.96
CA PRO A 72 8.19 -8.90 11.17
C PRO A 72 9.16 -7.73 11.15
N ILE A 73 9.33 -7.10 12.30
CA ILE A 73 10.21 -5.94 12.48
C ILE A 73 11.55 -6.40 13.04
N GLY A 74 12.66 -5.84 12.52
CA GLY A 74 14.00 -6.10 13.02
C GLY A 74 14.16 -5.77 14.51
N VAL A 75 15.16 -6.39 15.15
CA VAL A 75 15.48 -6.23 16.59
C VAL A 75 16.74 -5.40 16.77
N LYS A 76 17.68 -5.52 15.84
CA LYS A 76 18.95 -4.78 15.87
C LYS A 76 18.69 -3.29 15.62
N GLU A 77 19.22 -2.46 16.51
CA GLU A 77 19.11 -1.01 16.45
C GLU A 77 17.65 -0.49 16.37
N ARG A 78 16.73 -1.26 16.93
CA ARG A 78 15.30 -0.99 16.93
C ARG A 78 14.97 0.37 17.56
N LYS A 79 14.21 1.20 16.86
CA LYS A 79 13.69 2.46 17.40
C LYS A 79 12.55 2.20 18.39
N GLY A 80 12.66 2.72 19.59
CA GLY A 80 11.67 2.54 20.66
C GLY A 80 11.52 1.06 21.08
N THR A 81 10.42 0.75 21.77
CA THR A 81 10.18 -0.61 22.30
C THR A 81 9.64 -1.56 21.25
N LEU A 82 8.82 -1.07 20.30
CA LEU A 82 8.10 -1.88 19.31
C LEU A 82 8.76 -1.89 17.93
N GLY A 83 9.65 -0.95 17.66
CA GLY A 83 10.32 -0.79 16.38
C GLY A 83 9.46 -0.12 15.30
N SER A 84 10.12 0.32 14.24
CA SER A 84 9.47 0.87 13.06
C SER A 84 8.90 -0.25 12.18
N TYR A 85 7.68 -0.08 11.69
CA TYR A 85 7.07 -0.99 10.71
C TYR A 85 7.90 -1.09 9.43
N TYR A 86 8.64 -0.04 9.10
CA TYR A 86 9.47 0.06 7.90
C TYR A 86 10.83 -0.63 8.04
N ALA A 87 11.24 -1.06 9.26
CA ALA A 87 12.41 -1.90 9.47
C ALA A 87 12.10 -3.38 9.25
N ILE A 88 11.89 -3.77 7.98
CA ILE A 88 11.44 -5.11 7.59
C ILE A 88 12.50 -6.17 7.88
N ALA A 89 12.13 -7.22 8.63
CA ALA A 89 13.01 -8.36 8.91
C ALA A 89 12.82 -9.54 7.92
N ASP A 90 11.60 -9.81 7.45
CA ASP A 90 11.29 -10.84 6.44
C ASP A 90 10.10 -10.41 5.58
N TYR A 91 10.33 -10.20 4.30
CA TYR A 91 9.32 -9.75 3.34
C TYR A 91 8.19 -10.75 3.06
N LYS A 92 8.39 -12.04 3.32
CA LYS A 92 7.40 -13.09 3.03
C LYS A 92 6.73 -13.65 4.28
N ALA A 93 6.84 -12.96 5.41
CA ALA A 93 6.22 -13.34 6.66
C ALA A 93 5.28 -12.25 7.18
N VAL A 94 4.27 -12.68 7.95
CA VAL A 94 3.40 -11.81 8.73
C VAL A 94 4.01 -11.60 10.11
N ASN A 95 3.94 -10.37 10.62
CA ASN A 95 4.33 -10.07 12.00
C ASN A 95 3.48 -10.88 12.98
N PRO A 96 4.09 -11.71 13.83
CA PRO A 96 3.33 -12.56 14.75
C PRO A 96 2.49 -11.77 15.77
N GLU A 97 2.78 -10.50 15.98
CA GLU A 97 1.93 -9.62 16.80
C GLU A 97 0.53 -9.40 16.17
N PHE A 98 0.42 -9.48 14.84
CA PHE A 98 -0.83 -9.26 14.10
C PHE A 98 -1.64 -10.54 13.89
N GLY A 99 -1.02 -11.69 14.11
CA GLY A 99 -1.57 -13.02 13.90
C GLY A 99 -0.70 -13.89 13.00
N THR A 100 -1.32 -14.88 12.38
CA THR A 100 -0.67 -15.82 11.46
C THR A 100 -0.93 -15.44 10.00
N MET A 101 -0.23 -16.11 9.06
CA MET A 101 -0.53 -16.01 7.64
C MET A 101 -2.00 -16.39 7.34
N ALA A 102 -2.54 -17.40 8.04
CA ALA A 102 -3.94 -17.79 7.88
C ALA A 102 -4.92 -16.71 8.36
N ASP A 103 -4.58 -15.97 9.42
CA ASP A 103 -5.41 -14.84 9.88
C ASP A 103 -5.40 -13.70 8.85
N PHE A 104 -4.25 -13.41 8.22
CA PHE A 104 -4.16 -12.47 7.12
C PHE A 104 -4.98 -12.92 5.90
N GLU A 105 -4.84 -14.18 5.47
CA GLU A 105 -5.62 -14.74 4.34
C GLU A 105 -7.13 -14.71 4.61
N ASN A 106 -7.56 -14.93 5.85
CA ASN A 106 -8.96 -14.80 6.26
C ASN A 106 -9.44 -13.35 6.19
N PHE A 107 -8.64 -12.40 6.70
CA PHE A 107 -8.93 -10.96 6.60
C PHE A 107 -9.09 -10.54 5.13
N LEU A 108 -8.16 -10.95 4.26
CA LEU A 108 -8.15 -10.67 2.83
C LEU A 108 -9.41 -11.21 2.15
N ALA A 109 -9.78 -12.46 2.44
CA ALA A 109 -10.97 -13.09 1.89
C ALA A 109 -12.27 -12.37 2.31
N GLU A 110 -12.38 -11.94 3.56
CA GLU A 110 -13.55 -11.17 4.03
C GLU A 110 -13.58 -9.75 3.42
N ALA A 111 -12.43 -9.09 3.29
CA ALA A 111 -12.34 -7.79 2.62
C ALA A 111 -12.82 -7.89 1.16
N HIS A 112 -12.39 -8.90 0.42
CA HIS A 112 -12.83 -9.12 -0.96
C HIS A 112 -14.33 -9.41 -1.07
N LYS A 113 -14.93 -10.16 -0.15
CA LYS A 113 -16.39 -10.39 -0.11
C LYS A 113 -17.18 -9.09 0.02
N LEU A 114 -16.62 -8.12 0.72
CA LEU A 114 -17.21 -6.79 0.92
C LEU A 114 -16.86 -5.80 -0.21
N GLY A 115 -16.08 -6.21 -1.21
CA GLY A 115 -15.75 -5.41 -2.39
C GLY A 115 -14.49 -4.55 -2.27
N PHE A 116 -13.75 -4.65 -1.17
CA PHE A 116 -12.48 -3.92 -1.03
C PHE A 116 -11.40 -4.45 -1.95
N ARG A 117 -10.51 -3.57 -2.40
CA ARG A 117 -9.14 -3.92 -2.74
C ARG A 117 -8.27 -3.84 -1.49
N VAL A 118 -7.33 -4.75 -1.34
CA VAL A 118 -6.35 -4.73 -0.25
C VAL A 118 -4.96 -4.60 -0.84
N ILE A 119 -4.26 -3.52 -0.50
CA ILE A 119 -2.88 -3.30 -0.91
C ILE A 119 -1.94 -3.35 0.29
N LEU A 120 -0.73 -3.81 0.07
CA LEU A 120 0.33 -3.83 1.08
C LEU A 120 1.34 -2.71 0.87
N ASP A 121 1.93 -2.26 1.96
CA ASP A 121 3.09 -1.39 1.91
C ASP A 121 4.33 -2.19 1.47
N CYS A 122 4.96 -1.77 0.38
CA CYS A 122 6.17 -2.38 -0.17
C CYS A 122 7.37 -1.47 0.13
N VAL A 123 8.15 -1.83 1.14
CA VAL A 123 9.36 -1.11 1.52
C VAL A 123 10.52 -1.60 0.66
N ALA A 124 10.68 -1.03 -0.53
CA ALA A 124 11.64 -1.52 -1.51
C ALA A 124 13.05 -0.94 -1.37
N ASN A 125 13.21 0.21 -0.70
CA ASN A 125 14.50 0.88 -0.57
C ASN A 125 15.44 0.21 0.44
N HIS A 126 14.94 -0.38 1.51
CA HIS A 126 15.75 -0.87 2.63
C HIS A 126 15.11 -2.01 3.39
N THR A 127 15.89 -2.63 4.28
CA THR A 127 15.41 -3.62 5.28
C THR A 127 15.88 -3.22 6.67
N SER A 128 15.51 -3.99 7.70
CA SER A 128 16.20 -3.89 9.00
C SER A 128 17.66 -4.37 8.90
N PRO A 129 18.58 -3.93 9.80
CA PRO A 129 19.99 -4.33 9.75
C PRO A 129 20.25 -5.76 10.26
N ASP A 130 19.21 -6.48 10.65
CA ASP A 130 19.22 -7.90 10.97
C ASP A 130 18.20 -8.72 10.16
N ALA A 131 17.76 -8.15 9.02
CA ALA A 131 16.84 -8.82 8.13
C ALA A 131 17.38 -10.19 7.65
N LYS A 132 16.46 -11.04 7.24
CA LYS A 132 16.78 -12.36 6.68
C LYS A 132 17.77 -12.27 5.52
N TRP A 133 17.58 -11.30 4.62
CA TRP A 133 18.49 -11.10 3.50
C TRP A 133 19.90 -10.67 3.90
N ILE A 134 20.10 -9.95 5.01
CA ILE A 134 21.44 -9.61 5.54
C ILE A 134 22.25 -10.87 5.86
N ASN A 135 21.56 -11.92 6.35
CA ASN A 135 22.20 -13.14 6.83
C ASN A 135 22.30 -14.24 5.75
N GLU A 136 21.36 -14.26 4.80
CA GLU A 136 21.19 -15.36 3.84
C GLU A 136 21.67 -14.99 2.42
N CYS A 137 21.80 -13.70 2.08
CA CYS A 137 22.18 -13.23 0.76
C CYS A 137 23.61 -12.67 0.70
N PRO A 138 24.19 -12.50 -0.49
CA PRO A 138 25.51 -11.89 -0.64
C PRO A 138 25.59 -10.51 0.01
N ALA A 139 26.72 -10.19 0.60
CA ALA A 139 26.92 -8.95 1.34
C ALA A 139 26.77 -7.68 0.47
N ASP A 140 26.99 -7.79 -0.84
CA ASP A 140 26.86 -6.71 -1.83
C ASP A 140 25.43 -6.46 -2.32
N TRP A 141 24.44 -7.17 -1.76
CA TRP A 141 23.02 -6.82 -1.90
C TRP A 141 22.66 -5.52 -1.17
N TYR A 142 23.54 -5.09 -0.26
CA TYR A 142 23.38 -3.88 0.52
C TYR A 142 24.45 -2.85 0.18
N MET A 143 24.07 -1.59 0.17
CA MET A 143 25.03 -0.50 0.09
C MET A 143 25.96 -0.54 1.29
N ARG A 144 27.28 -0.35 1.05
CA ARG A 144 28.28 -0.41 2.12
C ARG A 144 29.26 0.75 2.05
N ASP A 145 29.67 1.20 3.21
CA ASP A 145 30.73 2.20 3.35
C ASP A 145 32.13 1.56 3.08
N SER A 146 33.17 2.40 3.13
CA SER A 146 34.55 1.96 2.93
C SER A 146 35.09 1.02 4.00
N LEU A 147 34.37 0.89 5.14
CA LEU A 147 34.70 -0.03 6.24
C LEU A 147 33.90 -1.35 6.16
N GLY A 148 32.98 -1.44 5.20
CA GLY A 148 32.13 -2.62 4.99
C GLY A 148 30.85 -2.64 5.84
N ASN A 149 30.52 -1.55 6.55
CA ASN A 149 29.25 -1.45 7.26
C ASN A 149 28.13 -1.14 6.25
N THR A 150 26.89 -1.57 6.57
CA THR A 150 25.71 -1.18 5.79
C THR A 150 25.48 0.32 5.88
N VAL A 151 25.11 0.93 4.75
CA VAL A 151 24.74 2.35 4.70
C VAL A 151 23.32 2.51 5.21
N VAL A 152 23.07 3.63 5.87
CA VAL A 152 21.75 4.07 6.31
C VAL A 152 21.42 5.37 5.59
N ASN A 153 20.14 5.54 5.22
CA ASN A 153 19.67 6.80 4.68
C ASN A 153 19.33 7.74 5.84
N TYR A 154 19.71 8.99 5.70
CA TYR A 154 19.41 10.03 6.69
C TYR A 154 19.95 9.64 8.09
N ASP A 155 19.14 9.76 9.12
CA ASP A 155 19.41 9.34 10.51
C ASP A 155 18.70 8.04 10.92
N TRP A 156 18.31 7.20 9.91
CA TRP A 156 17.53 5.98 10.12
C TRP A 156 18.42 4.79 10.45
N TYR A 157 19.04 4.79 11.62
CA TYR A 157 19.97 3.74 12.07
C TYR A 157 19.37 2.33 12.18
N ASP A 158 18.04 2.22 12.17
CA ASP A 158 17.29 0.96 12.22
C ASP A 158 17.05 0.31 10.85
N ILE A 159 17.68 0.82 9.80
CA ILE A 159 17.57 0.28 8.42
C ILE A 159 18.95 0.00 7.81
N ALA A 160 18.94 -0.77 6.72
CA ALA A 160 20.07 -1.03 5.83
C ALA A 160 19.62 -0.88 4.39
N GLU A 161 20.27 0.01 3.63
CA GLU A 161 19.91 0.33 2.26
C GLU A 161 20.25 -0.81 1.30
N LEU A 162 19.32 -1.16 0.39
CA LEU A 162 19.50 -2.18 -0.65
C LEU A 162 20.31 -1.63 -1.82
N ASN A 163 21.11 -2.47 -2.43
CA ASN A 163 21.96 -2.13 -3.56
C ASN A 163 21.32 -2.51 -4.89
N TYR A 164 20.64 -1.57 -5.50
CA TYR A 164 19.99 -1.77 -6.80
C TYR A 164 20.94 -1.81 -8.00
N ASP A 165 22.27 -1.69 -7.83
CA ASP A 165 23.26 -2.06 -8.84
C ASP A 165 23.33 -3.59 -9.05
N LYS A 166 22.72 -4.36 -8.14
CA LYS A 166 22.64 -5.82 -8.19
C LYS A 166 21.30 -6.27 -8.74
N ARG A 167 21.34 -6.97 -9.86
CA ARG A 167 20.13 -7.49 -10.52
C ARG A 167 19.37 -8.49 -9.64
N GLU A 168 20.10 -9.27 -8.85
CA GLU A 168 19.54 -10.24 -7.93
C GLU A 168 18.64 -9.60 -6.85
N VAL A 169 18.91 -8.34 -6.48
CA VAL A 169 18.04 -7.55 -5.59
C VAL A 169 16.70 -7.24 -6.27
N TRP A 170 16.75 -6.89 -7.58
CA TRP A 170 15.52 -6.68 -8.36
C TRP A 170 14.67 -7.93 -8.40
N ASP A 171 15.30 -9.06 -8.74
CA ASP A 171 14.62 -10.35 -8.86
C ASP A 171 13.98 -10.76 -7.53
N ALA A 172 14.69 -10.60 -6.42
CA ALA A 172 14.19 -10.92 -5.09
C ALA A 172 13.05 -9.99 -4.63
N MET A 173 13.13 -8.70 -4.96
CA MET A 173 12.08 -7.73 -4.66
C MET A 173 10.82 -8.00 -5.50
N ALA A 174 10.98 -8.30 -6.79
CA ALA A 174 9.87 -8.71 -7.64
C ALA A 174 9.23 -10.03 -7.18
N ASP A 175 10.04 -10.99 -6.72
CA ASP A 175 9.59 -12.30 -6.22
C ASP A 175 8.79 -12.16 -4.90
N GLN A 176 9.18 -11.27 -3.97
CA GLN A 176 8.37 -11.01 -2.80
C GLN A 176 7.03 -10.32 -3.16
N MET A 177 7.01 -9.39 -4.11
CA MET A 177 5.76 -8.79 -4.59
C MET A 177 4.86 -9.87 -5.21
N ARG A 178 5.40 -10.73 -6.07
CA ARG A 178 4.67 -11.86 -6.67
C ARG A 178 4.09 -12.80 -5.59
N PHE A 179 4.85 -13.12 -4.55
CA PHE A 179 4.38 -13.93 -3.43
C PHE A 179 3.08 -13.38 -2.81
N TRP A 180 3.00 -12.06 -2.59
CA TRP A 180 1.79 -11.45 -2.03
C TRP A 180 0.64 -11.37 -3.04
N MET A 181 0.93 -11.14 -4.33
CA MET A 181 -0.08 -11.24 -5.39
C MET A 181 -0.67 -12.65 -5.49
N GLU A 182 0.13 -13.70 -5.34
CA GLU A 182 -0.32 -15.09 -5.29
C GLU A 182 -1.20 -15.38 -4.06
N LYS A 183 -1.03 -14.64 -2.97
CA LYS A 183 -1.91 -14.68 -1.79
C LYS A 183 -3.24 -13.94 -2.01
N GLY A 184 -3.37 -13.20 -3.10
CA GLY A 184 -4.58 -12.48 -3.47
C GLY A 184 -4.57 -10.99 -3.11
N VAL A 185 -3.43 -10.41 -2.75
CA VAL A 185 -3.28 -8.96 -2.58
C VAL A 185 -3.53 -8.25 -3.90
N ASP A 186 -4.21 -7.10 -3.89
CA ASP A 186 -4.64 -6.39 -5.11
C ASP A 186 -3.59 -5.37 -5.60
N GLY A 187 -2.48 -5.20 -4.88
CA GLY A 187 -1.42 -4.28 -5.27
C GLY A 187 -0.60 -3.76 -4.12
N PHE A 188 0.10 -2.65 -4.34
CA PHE A 188 1.07 -2.14 -3.38
C PHE A 188 1.06 -0.61 -3.29
N ARG A 189 1.29 -0.10 -2.09
CA ARG A 189 1.86 1.23 -1.86
C ARG A 189 3.36 1.06 -1.73
N CYS A 190 4.12 1.76 -2.56
CA CYS A 190 5.57 1.64 -2.59
C CYS A 190 6.20 2.80 -1.82
N ASP A 191 6.79 2.43 -0.69
CA ASP A 191 7.54 3.30 0.21
C ASP A 191 8.74 3.90 -0.53
N MET A 192 8.94 5.22 -0.37
CA MET A 192 10.06 5.95 -0.96
C MET A 192 10.31 5.60 -2.45
N ALA A 193 9.24 5.55 -3.26
CA ALA A 193 9.34 5.05 -4.63
C ALA A 193 10.35 5.83 -5.51
N CYS A 194 10.64 7.08 -5.17
CA CYS A 194 11.62 7.91 -5.89
C CYS A 194 13.09 7.56 -5.57
N GLU A 195 13.36 6.88 -4.45
CA GLU A 195 14.71 6.45 -4.04
C GLU A 195 15.08 5.09 -4.68
N VAL A 196 14.12 4.40 -5.28
CA VAL A 196 14.33 3.13 -5.99
C VAL A 196 14.41 3.42 -7.49
N PRO A 197 15.32 2.76 -8.24
CA PRO A 197 15.48 3.02 -9.68
C PRO A 197 14.18 2.89 -10.47
N LEU A 198 13.90 3.86 -11.33
CA LEU A 198 12.69 3.92 -12.13
C LEU A 198 12.55 2.69 -13.05
N GLU A 199 13.68 2.20 -13.56
CA GLU A 199 13.78 1.03 -14.43
C GLU A 199 13.34 -0.24 -13.70
N PHE A 200 13.65 -0.36 -12.40
CA PHE A 200 13.15 -1.46 -11.57
C PHE A 200 11.62 -1.47 -11.54
N TRP A 201 11.00 -0.32 -11.26
CA TRP A 201 9.54 -0.21 -11.24
C TRP A 201 8.93 -0.53 -12.59
N GLN A 202 9.53 0.01 -13.68
CA GLN A 202 9.05 -0.22 -15.04
C GLN A 202 9.03 -1.72 -15.39
N GLU A 203 10.12 -2.42 -15.13
CA GLU A 203 10.23 -3.85 -15.43
C GLU A 203 9.33 -4.69 -14.52
N THR A 204 9.37 -4.44 -13.22
CA THR A 204 8.64 -5.22 -12.22
C THR A 204 7.12 -5.04 -12.36
N ILE A 205 6.64 -3.81 -12.47
CA ILE A 205 5.20 -3.53 -12.63
C ILE A 205 4.69 -4.12 -13.94
N SER A 206 5.45 -3.97 -15.04
CA SER A 206 5.09 -4.56 -16.34
C SER A 206 4.98 -6.08 -16.28
N ALA A 207 5.97 -6.73 -15.65
CA ALA A 207 5.99 -8.20 -15.52
C ALA A 207 4.84 -8.71 -14.63
N LEU A 208 4.58 -8.05 -13.50
CA LEU A 208 3.48 -8.45 -12.61
C LEU A 208 2.11 -8.21 -13.24
N ARG A 209 1.91 -7.11 -13.97
CA ARG A 209 0.64 -6.84 -14.66
C ARG A 209 0.33 -7.79 -15.81
N ALA A 210 1.32 -8.44 -16.38
CA ALA A 210 1.09 -9.49 -17.36
C ALA A 210 0.28 -10.66 -16.77
N ASP A 211 0.52 -10.98 -15.50
CA ASP A 211 -0.18 -12.05 -14.77
C ASP A 211 -1.38 -11.49 -13.94
N TYR A 212 -1.28 -10.25 -13.48
CA TYR A 212 -2.26 -9.57 -12.61
C TYR A 212 -2.69 -8.22 -13.20
N PRO A 213 -3.47 -8.19 -14.29
CA PRO A 213 -3.79 -6.95 -15.03
C PRO A 213 -4.55 -5.90 -14.21
N GLY A 214 -5.23 -6.31 -13.13
CA GLY A 214 -5.93 -5.42 -12.20
C GLY A 214 -5.09 -4.88 -11.06
N MET A 215 -3.77 -5.17 -11.02
CA MET A 215 -2.89 -4.75 -9.94
C MET A 215 -2.85 -3.23 -9.81
N TYR A 216 -3.16 -2.73 -8.61
CA TYR A 216 -3.09 -1.31 -8.27
C TYR A 216 -1.73 -0.95 -7.65
N MET A 217 -1.14 0.14 -8.12
CA MET A 217 0.17 0.62 -7.68
C MET A 217 0.08 2.08 -7.26
N LEU A 218 0.41 2.35 -6.00
CA LEU A 218 0.48 3.67 -5.39
C LEU A 218 1.95 3.99 -5.04
N ALA A 219 2.48 5.06 -5.58
CA ALA A 219 3.83 5.53 -5.28
C ALA A 219 3.82 6.57 -4.16
N GLU A 220 4.65 6.39 -3.15
CA GLU A 220 5.07 7.51 -2.33
C GLU A 220 6.11 8.34 -3.11
N GLY A 221 5.66 9.43 -3.67
CA GLY A 221 6.41 10.33 -4.52
C GLY A 221 5.49 11.15 -5.40
N GLU A 222 5.99 12.22 -6.03
CA GLU A 222 5.19 13.12 -6.88
C GLU A 222 5.70 13.24 -8.31
N GLU A 223 6.77 12.51 -8.66
CA GLU A 223 7.37 12.66 -9.96
C GLU A 223 6.49 12.11 -11.08
N PRO A 224 6.16 12.89 -12.13
CA PRO A 224 5.30 12.45 -13.24
C PRO A 224 5.79 11.19 -13.96
N LYS A 225 7.12 10.96 -13.97
CA LYS A 225 7.71 9.75 -14.58
C LYS A 225 7.31 8.44 -13.89
N LEU A 226 6.90 8.47 -12.61
CA LEU A 226 6.34 7.31 -11.92
C LEU A 226 5.09 6.78 -12.62
N HIS A 227 4.27 7.66 -13.18
CA HIS A 227 3.11 7.28 -13.98
C HIS A 227 3.49 6.93 -15.41
N SER A 228 4.14 7.88 -16.11
CA SER A 228 4.35 7.80 -17.56
C SER A 228 5.36 6.73 -17.99
N LEU A 229 6.32 6.36 -17.14
CA LEU A 229 7.36 5.39 -17.46
C LEU A 229 7.23 4.09 -16.68
N SER A 230 6.86 4.14 -15.40
CA SER A 230 6.84 2.93 -14.56
C SER A 230 5.46 2.30 -14.42
N GLY A 231 4.40 3.03 -14.72
CA GLY A 231 3.03 2.50 -14.71
C GLY A 231 2.35 2.49 -13.34
N PHE A 232 2.76 3.34 -12.39
CA PHE A 232 1.97 3.57 -11.18
C PHE A 232 0.60 4.15 -11.54
N ASN A 233 -0.44 3.70 -10.84
CA ASN A 233 -1.79 4.23 -11.01
C ASN A 233 -1.96 5.56 -10.27
N SER A 234 -1.38 5.65 -9.07
CA SER A 234 -1.51 6.78 -8.18
C SER A 234 -0.17 7.19 -7.59
N SER A 235 -0.04 8.46 -7.28
CA SER A 235 1.10 9.02 -6.54
C SER A 235 0.62 10.05 -5.52
N TYR A 236 1.42 10.32 -4.50
CA TYR A 236 1.09 11.30 -3.48
C TYR A 236 0.94 12.72 -4.05
N ALA A 237 0.05 13.51 -3.45
CA ALA A 237 -0.12 14.93 -3.74
C ALA A 237 0.45 15.78 -2.59
N TRP A 238 1.77 15.67 -2.34
CA TRP A 238 2.46 16.40 -1.27
C TRP A 238 2.37 17.91 -1.46
N GLU A 239 2.55 18.41 -2.69
CA GLU A 239 2.43 19.84 -2.99
C GLU A 239 1.03 20.36 -2.66
N LEU A 240 -0.03 19.58 -2.98
CA LEU A 240 -1.40 19.90 -2.59
C LEU A 240 -1.57 19.92 -1.08
N HIS A 241 -1.06 18.90 -0.38
CA HIS A 241 -1.13 18.82 1.07
C HIS A 241 -0.53 20.08 1.72
N HIS A 242 0.67 20.49 1.30
CA HIS A 242 1.29 21.71 1.79
C HIS A 242 0.50 22.98 1.40
N MET A 243 -0.07 23.00 0.19
CA MET A 243 -0.94 24.10 -0.27
C MET A 243 -2.18 24.27 0.61
N LEU A 244 -2.88 23.16 0.92
CA LEU A 244 -4.07 23.17 1.77
C LEU A 244 -3.74 23.64 3.21
N ASN A 245 -2.63 23.18 3.78
CA ASN A 245 -2.13 23.66 5.06
C ASN A 245 -1.85 25.18 5.04
N ALA A 246 -1.18 25.67 3.99
CA ALA A 246 -0.86 27.10 3.84
C ALA A 246 -2.12 27.96 3.64
N ILE A 247 -3.12 27.47 2.89
CA ILE A 247 -4.40 28.15 2.75
C ILE A 247 -5.16 28.21 4.08
N ALA A 248 -5.18 27.10 4.83
CA ALA A 248 -5.83 27.04 6.14
C ALA A 248 -5.23 28.06 7.13
N ARG A 249 -3.94 28.33 7.03
CA ARG A 249 -3.24 29.34 7.83
C ARG A 249 -3.30 30.76 7.27
N GLY A 250 -3.92 30.97 6.09
CA GLY A 250 -3.99 32.27 5.41
C GLY A 250 -2.68 32.71 4.75
N GLU A 251 -1.73 31.81 4.56
CA GLU A 251 -0.44 32.05 3.90
C GLU A 251 -0.54 31.99 2.37
N LYS A 252 -1.54 31.27 1.87
CA LYS A 252 -1.88 31.13 0.46
C LYS A 252 -3.38 31.36 0.22
N ASN A 253 -3.79 31.46 -1.05
CA ASN A 253 -5.14 31.82 -1.46
C ASN A 253 -5.70 30.90 -2.56
N ILE A 254 -6.97 31.07 -2.88
CA ILE A 254 -7.66 30.25 -3.89
C ILE A 254 -7.08 30.41 -5.31
N PRO A 255 -6.71 31.58 -5.82
CA PRO A 255 -6.00 31.70 -7.09
C PRO A 255 -4.74 30.83 -7.19
N GLU A 256 -3.94 30.73 -6.13
CA GLU A 256 -2.74 29.87 -6.10
C GLU A 256 -3.12 28.36 -6.13
N LEU A 257 -4.22 27.99 -5.47
CA LEU A 257 -4.75 26.61 -5.57
C LEU A 257 -5.19 26.28 -7.00
N LEU A 258 -5.89 27.19 -7.66
CA LEU A 258 -6.33 27.00 -9.06
C LEU A 258 -5.13 26.88 -10.01
N GLU A 259 -4.10 27.68 -9.81
CA GLU A 259 -2.85 27.57 -10.56
C GLU A 259 -2.15 26.22 -10.33
N TYR A 260 -2.11 25.75 -9.08
CA TYR A 260 -1.58 24.42 -8.77
C TYR A 260 -2.36 23.33 -9.51
N ILE A 261 -3.70 23.31 -9.43
CA ILE A 261 -4.55 22.30 -10.09
C ILE A 261 -4.28 22.26 -11.60
N GLN A 262 -4.16 23.41 -12.23
CA GLN A 262 -3.83 23.47 -13.66
C GLN A 262 -2.45 22.90 -13.96
N LYS A 263 -1.44 23.28 -13.21
CA LYS A 263 -0.06 22.80 -13.38
C LYS A 263 0.06 21.29 -13.11
N ASP A 264 -0.64 20.77 -12.10
CA ASP A 264 -0.64 19.35 -11.80
C ASP A 264 -1.26 18.54 -12.93
N ALA A 265 -2.38 19.00 -13.49
CA ALA A 265 -3.02 18.38 -14.65
C ALA A 265 -2.18 18.44 -15.94
N GLU A 266 -1.34 19.46 -16.11
CA GLU A 266 -0.41 19.58 -17.25
C GLU A 266 0.84 18.67 -17.09
N ARG A 267 1.27 18.41 -15.85
CA ARG A 267 2.47 17.60 -15.55
C ARG A 267 2.23 16.09 -15.60
N HIS A 268 1.03 15.64 -15.25
CA HIS A 268 0.73 14.22 -15.10
C HIS A 268 -0.11 13.68 -16.28
N PRO A 269 0.01 12.38 -16.61
CA PRO A 269 -0.90 11.72 -17.54
C PRO A 269 -2.37 11.87 -17.10
N ALA A 270 -3.28 11.91 -18.07
CA ALA A 270 -4.70 12.12 -17.78
C ALA A 270 -5.37 10.98 -16.96
N ASP A 271 -4.77 9.80 -16.98
CA ASP A 271 -5.17 8.61 -16.24
C ASP A 271 -4.41 8.42 -14.92
N ALA A 272 -3.54 9.37 -14.56
CA ALA A 272 -2.84 9.38 -13.28
C ALA A 272 -3.74 9.89 -12.16
N PHE A 273 -3.80 9.15 -11.04
CA PHE A 273 -4.49 9.61 -9.84
C PHE A 273 -3.51 10.22 -8.85
N ARG A 274 -4.04 11.14 -8.04
CA ARG A 274 -3.28 11.82 -6.99
C ARG A 274 -3.87 11.45 -5.63
N LEU A 275 -3.08 10.78 -4.76
CA LEU A 275 -3.49 10.51 -3.38
C LEU A 275 -3.54 11.83 -2.62
N MET A 276 -4.75 12.27 -2.30
CA MET A 276 -5.01 13.55 -1.65
C MET A 276 -5.38 13.33 -0.19
N PHE A 277 -4.73 14.03 0.73
CA PHE A 277 -4.88 13.82 2.15
C PHE A 277 -4.73 15.10 2.97
N THR A 278 -5.40 15.13 4.10
CA THR A 278 -5.16 16.14 5.15
C THR A 278 -4.18 15.63 6.19
N SER A 279 -4.04 14.31 6.31
CA SER A 279 -3.16 13.64 7.26
C SER A 279 -2.77 12.25 6.75
N ASN A 280 -1.65 11.72 7.23
CA ASN A 280 -1.19 10.34 7.10
C ASN A 280 -0.32 9.99 8.33
N HIS A 281 0.25 8.77 8.35
CA HIS A 281 1.10 8.32 9.46
C HIS A 281 2.36 9.19 9.65
N ASP A 282 2.95 9.73 8.57
CA ASP A 282 4.13 10.61 8.64
C ASP A 282 3.78 11.98 9.21
N GLU A 283 2.79 12.66 8.62
CA GLU A 283 2.37 13.98 9.07
C GLU A 283 1.95 13.98 10.55
N ASN A 284 1.20 12.96 10.98
CA ASN A 284 0.81 12.82 12.38
C ASN A 284 2.00 12.58 13.32
N SER A 285 3.07 11.97 12.82
CA SER A 285 4.28 11.69 13.61
C SER A 285 5.17 12.93 13.79
N TRP A 286 5.22 13.83 12.80
CA TRP A 286 6.18 14.91 12.75
C TRP A 286 5.58 16.32 12.85
N ALA A 287 4.37 16.51 12.31
CA ALA A 287 3.76 17.82 12.14
C ALA A 287 2.48 18.03 12.97
N GLY A 288 2.08 17.04 13.77
CA GLY A 288 0.84 17.06 14.54
C GLY A 288 -0.39 16.68 13.71
N THR A 289 -1.56 16.72 14.35
CA THR A 289 -2.83 16.38 13.70
C THR A 289 -3.25 17.44 12.68
N GLU A 290 -4.16 17.10 11.78
CA GLU A 290 -4.77 18.03 10.84
C GLU A 290 -5.48 19.20 11.54
N PHE A 291 -6.03 18.96 12.73
CA PHE A 291 -6.67 20.02 13.54
C PHE A 291 -5.65 21.01 14.13
N GLU A 292 -4.47 20.53 14.53
CA GLU A 292 -3.38 21.40 14.99
C GLU A 292 -2.80 22.22 13.84
N ARG A 293 -2.69 21.64 12.64
CA ARG A 293 -2.14 22.33 11.46
C ARG A 293 -3.11 23.30 10.80
N MET A 294 -4.40 22.94 10.73
CA MET A 294 -5.41 23.64 9.92
C MET A 294 -6.52 24.29 10.74
N GLY A 295 -6.60 24.02 12.05
CA GLY A 295 -7.65 24.56 12.93
C GLY A 295 -9.06 24.27 12.42
N ASP A 296 -9.94 25.27 12.43
CA ASP A 296 -11.33 25.16 11.98
C ASP A 296 -11.47 24.85 10.48
N ALA A 297 -10.43 25.09 9.69
CA ALA A 297 -10.43 24.81 8.26
C ALA A 297 -10.23 23.31 7.93
N ALA A 298 -9.82 22.47 8.89
CA ALA A 298 -9.50 21.06 8.64
C ALA A 298 -10.63 20.30 7.89
N LYS A 299 -11.88 20.51 8.31
CA LYS A 299 -13.05 19.88 7.64
C LYS A 299 -13.24 20.35 6.20
N LEU A 300 -13.00 21.64 5.92
CA LEU A 300 -13.09 22.17 4.56
C LEU A 300 -11.97 21.58 3.69
N MET A 301 -10.74 21.50 4.22
CA MET A 301 -9.62 20.91 3.50
C MET A 301 -9.85 19.42 3.22
N ALA A 302 -10.44 18.68 4.16
CA ALA A 302 -10.86 17.29 3.92
C ALA A 302 -11.90 17.20 2.77
N VAL A 303 -12.91 18.09 2.72
CA VAL A 303 -13.86 18.11 1.59
C VAL A 303 -13.15 18.33 0.26
N LEU A 304 -12.12 19.19 0.22
CA LEU A 304 -11.36 19.43 -1.01
C LEU A 304 -10.63 18.16 -1.48
N THR A 305 -10.08 17.34 -0.59
CA THR A 305 -9.43 16.08 -0.98
C THR A 305 -10.38 15.09 -1.65
N PHE A 306 -11.70 15.18 -1.35
CA PHE A 306 -12.73 14.33 -1.96
C PHE A 306 -13.35 14.92 -3.24
N THR A 307 -13.11 16.18 -3.54
CA THR A 307 -13.85 16.90 -4.61
C THR A 307 -12.95 17.47 -5.70
N LEU A 308 -11.65 17.53 -5.47
CA LEU A 308 -10.70 17.97 -6.49
C LEU A 308 -10.54 16.92 -7.59
N PRO A 309 -10.27 17.35 -8.85
CA PRO A 309 -10.15 16.42 -9.98
C PRO A 309 -8.95 15.48 -9.83
N ASN A 310 -9.09 14.27 -10.38
CA ASN A 310 -8.08 13.21 -10.37
C ASN A 310 -7.62 12.77 -8.97
N GLY A 311 -8.36 13.16 -7.92
CA GLY A 311 -8.04 12.82 -6.54
C GLY A 311 -8.53 11.43 -6.15
N GLN A 312 -7.70 10.71 -5.41
CA GLN A 312 -8.08 9.57 -4.58
C GLN A 312 -7.90 10.01 -3.13
N PRO A 313 -8.99 10.26 -2.40
CA PRO A 313 -8.89 10.73 -1.02
C PRO A 313 -8.36 9.63 -0.11
N LEU A 314 -7.48 10.01 0.83
CA LEU A 314 -6.97 9.16 1.89
C LEU A 314 -7.66 9.49 3.23
N ILE A 315 -8.09 8.45 3.92
CA ILE A 315 -8.56 8.48 5.30
C ILE A 315 -7.63 7.64 6.17
#